data_67c33b1c2224a3c5a490d85c020faa7c
#
_entry.id   67c33b1c2224a3c5a490d85c020faa7c
#
_cell.length_a   1.000
_cell.length_b   1.000
_cell.length_c   1.000
_cell.angle_alpha   90.00
_cell.angle_beta   90.00
_cell.angle_gamma   90.00
#
_symmetry.space_group_name_H-M   'P 1'
#
loop_
_entity.id
_entity.type
_entity.pdbx_description
1 polymer ?
#
loop_
_entity_poly.entity_id
_entity_poly.type
_entity_poly.pdbx_seq_one_letter_code
_entity_poly.pdbx_strand_id
1 'polypeptide(L)'
;MSDHGGALLCWAVASTLVQRGHRVTVLSLYDISRKNQYRARRGQHEKALNELGVDLRIVEYDFSAVPMTDPYAVMAQQSVLRKLLTRFDRLRRPSLEYFHHPFPYFRSEIANVLGDIEPDVCIADEYEPLAAIDGLDLPPVMAVVGDLTHLPAYYRWWRESPPPFGLDYLRGVVWLWEKREIHRRLMIRMLARCDRVGVWAAHYTRWLQQNGAPQCKRVPHPISDGGGVDWQERRREAVAAVASNLPRILMIGALHGTATRAGLRLVARKVLPELERLFGVDSFELHIVGQGSIPEDVAPLFKRPSVRLRGYVEDIDIELLSADVFLVPTPVTLGFRSRVIAAFSYGVCTVLHKANRAGLPELVHEENSLVAASGKGLAHQIFRAVRDPELSNRIRNSARKTYASRWTEEIAGGVIADELESMYHGGPIA
;
A
#
# COMPACT_ATOMS: atom_id res chain seq x y z
N MET A 1 -2.26 -12.97 -10.70
CA MET A 1 -1.25 -11.95 -10.31
C MET A 1 -1.72 -10.93 -9.27
N SER A 2 -2.88 -11.10 -8.68
CA SER A 2 -3.59 -10.03 -7.93
C SER A 2 -3.24 -9.84 -6.46
N ASP A 3 -2.25 -10.54 -5.91
CA ASP A 3 -2.12 -10.61 -4.44
C ASP A 3 -1.25 -9.52 -3.80
N HIS A 4 -0.46 -8.79 -4.59
CA HIS A 4 0.36 -7.67 -4.10
C HIS A 4 0.34 -6.51 -5.09
N GLY A 5 0.25 -5.28 -4.59
CA GLY A 5 0.20 -4.07 -5.40
C GLY A 5 1.36 -3.96 -6.42
N GLY A 6 2.58 -4.35 -6.05
CA GLY A 6 3.73 -4.36 -6.95
C GLY A 6 3.60 -5.35 -8.11
N ALA A 7 3.02 -6.53 -7.89
CA ALA A 7 2.79 -7.48 -8.98
C ALA A 7 1.79 -6.96 -10.02
N LEU A 8 0.76 -6.25 -9.58
CA LEU A 8 -0.19 -5.58 -10.48
C LEU A 8 0.46 -4.45 -11.27
N LEU A 9 1.30 -3.65 -10.62
CA LEU A 9 2.04 -2.58 -11.29
C LEU A 9 2.96 -3.16 -12.37
N CYS A 10 3.78 -4.15 -12.00
CA CYS A 10 4.67 -4.83 -12.93
C CYS A 10 3.90 -5.39 -14.14
N TRP A 11 2.79 -6.07 -13.91
CA TRP A 11 1.94 -6.62 -14.97
C TRP A 11 1.35 -5.54 -15.88
N ALA A 12 0.73 -4.51 -15.31
CA ALA A 12 0.08 -3.44 -16.06
C ALA A 12 1.08 -2.67 -16.94
N VAL A 13 2.26 -2.36 -16.40
CA VAL A 13 3.32 -1.67 -17.14
C VAL A 13 3.91 -2.57 -18.22
N ALA A 14 4.28 -3.81 -17.87
CA ALA A 14 4.88 -4.74 -18.81
C ALA A 14 3.93 -5.06 -19.98
N SER A 15 2.65 -5.34 -19.71
CA SER A 15 1.66 -5.62 -20.75
C SER A 15 1.45 -4.42 -21.67
N THR A 16 1.39 -3.21 -21.13
CA THR A 16 1.25 -1.99 -21.94
C THR A 16 2.47 -1.78 -22.84
N LEU A 17 3.69 -1.92 -22.29
CA LEU A 17 4.93 -1.73 -23.08
C LEU A 17 5.09 -2.79 -24.16
N VAL A 18 4.78 -4.04 -23.89
CA VAL A 18 4.81 -5.12 -24.90
C VAL A 18 3.79 -4.85 -26.02
N GLN A 19 2.56 -4.43 -25.67
CA GLN A 19 1.54 -4.06 -26.66
C GLN A 19 1.97 -2.89 -27.55
N ARG A 20 2.82 -1.99 -27.03
CA ARG A 20 3.40 -0.86 -27.79
C ARG A 20 4.66 -1.25 -28.58
N GLY A 21 5.08 -2.53 -28.55
CA GLY A 21 6.19 -3.07 -29.31
C GLY A 21 7.57 -2.97 -28.65
N HIS A 22 7.62 -2.65 -27.34
CA HIS A 22 8.88 -2.63 -26.60
C HIS A 22 9.30 -4.03 -26.16
N ARG A 23 10.62 -4.27 -26.11
CA ARG A 23 11.20 -5.44 -25.46
C ARG A 23 11.27 -5.18 -23.95
N VAL A 24 10.57 -5.99 -23.18
CA VAL A 24 10.47 -5.85 -21.73
C VAL A 24 11.18 -7.00 -21.04
N THR A 25 12.09 -6.66 -20.13
CA THR A 25 12.71 -7.61 -19.20
C THR A 25 12.29 -7.30 -17.77
N VAL A 26 11.81 -8.30 -17.05
CA VAL A 26 11.51 -8.21 -15.63
C VAL A 26 12.61 -8.89 -14.84
N LEU A 27 13.33 -8.12 -14.02
CA LEU A 27 14.30 -8.63 -13.07
C LEU A 27 13.67 -8.81 -11.70
N SER A 28 13.56 -10.05 -11.24
CA SER A 28 12.97 -10.40 -9.95
C SER A 28 14.02 -10.91 -8.97
N LEU A 29 14.01 -10.38 -7.75
CA LEU A 29 14.82 -10.88 -6.64
C LEU A 29 13.99 -11.90 -5.86
N TYR A 30 14.44 -13.16 -5.79
CA TYR A 30 13.70 -14.26 -5.20
C TYR A 30 14.39 -14.84 -3.96
N ASP A 31 13.74 -14.66 -2.80
CA ASP A 31 14.22 -15.22 -1.53
C ASP A 31 13.88 -16.70 -1.41
N ILE A 32 14.89 -17.57 -1.56
CA ILE A 32 14.73 -19.02 -1.46
C ILE A 32 14.46 -19.52 -0.05
N SER A 33 14.76 -18.73 1.00
CA SER A 33 14.46 -19.10 2.38
C SER A 33 12.93 -19.14 2.66
N ARG A 34 12.14 -18.45 1.85
CA ARG A 34 10.67 -18.37 1.95
C ARG A 34 9.93 -19.33 1.01
N LYS A 35 10.55 -20.44 0.63
CA LYS A 35 10.09 -21.38 -0.41
C LYS A 35 8.61 -21.80 -0.33
N ASN A 36 8.06 -21.96 0.86
CA ASN A 36 6.71 -22.52 1.01
C ASN A 36 5.57 -21.54 0.69
N GLN A 37 5.80 -20.23 0.76
CA GLN A 37 4.75 -19.22 0.53
C GLN A 37 4.59 -18.80 -0.93
N TYR A 38 5.66 -18.86 -1.73
CA TYR A 38 5.71 -18.28 -3.07
C TYR A 38 5.86 -19.30 -4.20
N ARG A 39 6.22 -20.55 -3.89
CA ARG A 39 6.59 -21.55 -4.90
C ARG A 39 5.44 -21.90 -5.88
N ALA A 40 4.23 -22.07 -5.35
CA ALA A 40 3.08 -22.42 -6.20
C ALA A 40 2.65 -21.23 -7.10
N ARG A 41 2.82 -20.00 -6.61
CA ARG A 41 2.45 -18.78 -7.33
C ARG A 41 3.52 -18.34 -8.32
N ARG A 42 4.80 -18.65 -8.04
CA ARG A 42 5.92 -18.35 -8.93
C ARG A 42 5.69 -18.90 -10.33
N GLY A 43 5.40 -20.20 -10.45
CA GLY A 43 5.18 -20.82 -11.77
C GLY A 43 4.02 -20.21 -12.56
N GLN A 44 2.98 -19.75 -11.88
CA GLN A 44 1.86 -19.04 -12.53
C GLN A 44 2.29 -17.66 -13.05
N HIS A 45 3.08 -16.92 -12.28
CA HIS A 45 3.58 -15.59 -12.69
C HIS A 45 4.60 -15.72 -13.82
N GLU A 46 5.53 -16.68 -13.74
CA GLU A 46 6.49 -16.99 -14.79
C GLU A 46 5.78 -17.34 -16.10
N LYS A 47 4.79 -18.23 -16.03
CA LYS A 47 4.00 -18.61 -17.18
C LYS A 47 3.29 -17.41 -17.81
N ALA A 48 2.61 -16.60 -17.00
CA ALA A 48 1.87 -15.44 -17.49
C ALA A 48 2.79 -14.38 -18.14
N LEU A 49 3.96 -14.09 -17.56
CA LEU A 49 4.93 -13.16 -18.15
C LEU A 49 5.52 -13.71 -19.45
N ASN A 50 5.85 -15.00 -19.51
CA ASN A 50 6.34 -15.65 -20.71
C ASN A 50 5.29 -15.65 -21.84
N GLU A 51 4.01 -15.94 -21.53
CA GLU A 51 2.90 -15.85 -22.49
C GLU A 51 2.70 -14.43 -23.01
N LEU A 52 3.01 -13.42 -22.21
CA LEU A 52 3.02 -12.02 -22.64
C LEU A 52 4.22 -11.66 -23.51
N GLY A 53 5.27 -12.47 -23.58
CA GLY A 53 6.50 -12.19 -24.32
C GLY A 53 7.53 -11.38 -23.52
N VAL A 54 7.41 -11.36 -22.20
CA VAL A 54 8.36 -10.69 -21.29
C VAL A 54 9.53 -11.62 -20.98
N ASP A 55 10.78 -11.13 -21.10
CA ASP A 55 11.97 -11.83 -20.62
C ASP A 55 12.06 -11.75 -19.10
N LEU A 56 11.92 -12.87 -18.40
CA LEU A 56 11.98 -12.93 -16.95
C LEU A 56 13.35 -13.40 -16.48
N ARG A 57 14.09 -12.54 -15.79
CA ARG A 57 15.36 -12.83 -15.14
C ARG A 57 15.17 -12.91 -13.64
N ILE A 58 15.68 -13.99 -13.01
CA ILE A 58 15.51 -14.23 -11.58
C ILE A 58 16.88 -14.34 -10.93
N VAL A 59 17.14 -13.46 -9.96
CA VAL A 59 18.27 -13.56 -9.04
C VAL A 59 17.78 -14.22 -7.76
N GLU A 60 18.22 -15.45 -7.52
CA GLU A 60 17.89 -16.20 -6.31
C GLU A 60 18.87 -15.88 -5.19
N TYR A 61 18.35 -15.68 -3.99
CA TYR A 61 19.15 -15.44 -2.79
C TYR A 61 18.56 -16.14 -1.57
N ASP A 62 19.41 -16.40 -0.58
CA ASP A 62 18.99 -16.92 0.72
C ASP A 62 19.12 -15.81 1.78
N PHE A 63 17.99 -15.25 2.18
CA PHE A 63 17.96 -14.20 3.21
C PHE A 63 18.55 -14.68 4.53
N SER A 64 18.40 -15.95 4.87
CA SER A 64 18.92 -16.53 6.11
C SER A 64 20.45 -16.65 6.13
N ALA A 65 21.07 -16.73 4.96
CA ALA A 65 22.52 -16.83 4.82
C ALA A 65 23.23 -15.46 4.74
N VAL A 66 22.47 -14.35 4.58
CA VAL A 66 23.06 -13.02 4.53
C VAL A 66 23.45 -12.56 5.93
N PRO A 67 24.72 -12.18 6.18
CA PRO A 67 25.17 -11.73 7.49
C PRO A 67 24.59 -10.34 7.80
N MET A 68 23.37 -10.33 8.33
CA MET A 68 22.69 -9.10 8.76
C MET A 68 23.22 -8.66 10.11
N THR A 69 24.11 -7.69 10.14
CA THR A 69 24.47 -7.01 11.38
C THR A 69 23.43 -5.95 11.72
N ASP A 70 22.79 -6.08 12.90
CA ASP A 70 21.97 -4.97 13.40
C ASP A 70 22.87 -3.81 13.81
N PRO A 71 22.88 -2.70 13.04
CA PRO A 71 23.75 -1.56 13.33
C PRO A 71 23.44 -0.91 14.67
N TYR A 72 22.24 -1.11 15.22
CA TYR A 72 21.85 -0.61 16.53
C TYR A 72 22.36 -1.51 17.68
N ALA A 73 22.40 -2.84 17.46
CA ALA A 73 22.96 -3.78 18.42
C ALA A 73 24.46 -3.57 18.61
N VAL A 74 25.20 -3.36 17.52
CA VAL A 74 26.63 -3.03 17.57
C VAL A 74 26.88 -1.73 18.35
N MET A 75 26.03 -0.73 18.18
CA MET A 75 26.16 0.54 18.93
C MET A 75 25.85 0.35 20.42
N ALA A 76 24.98 -0.57 20.82
CA ALA A 76 24.63 -0.78 22.22
C ALA A 76 25.84 -1.13 23.11
N GLN A 77 26.86 -1.76 22.53
CA GLN A 77 28.09 -2.20 23.23
C GLN A 77 29.18 -1.11 23.33
N GLN A 78 28.98 0.07 22.72
CA GLN A 78 29.98 1.14 22.69
C GLN A 78 29.92 2.04 23.95
N SER A 79 31.04 2.72 24.27
CA SER A 79 31.05 3.77 25.29
C SER A 79 30.15 4.96 24.91
N VAL A 80 29.74 5.77 25.89
CA VAL A 80 28.80 6.89 25.67
C VAL A 80 29.32 7.86 24.63
N LEU A 81 30.60 8.25 24.71
CA LEU A 81 31.22 9.18 23.75
C LEU A 81 31.22 8.58 22.33
N ARG A 82 31.59 7.30 22.22
CA ARG A 82 31.59 6.59 20.93
C ARG A 82 30.19 6.46 20.35
N LYS A 83 29.18 6.22 21.19
CA LYS A 83 27.77 6.23 20.77
C LYS A 83 27.35 7.58 20.19
N LEU A 84 27.74 8.69 20.80
CA LEU A 84 27.40 10.02 20.30
C LEU A 84 28.08 10.31 18.96
N LEU A 85 29.39 10.00 18.83
CA LEU A 85 30.12 10.14 17.58
C LEU A 85 29.53 9.27 16.46
N THR A 86 29.22 8.01 16.76
CA THR A 86 28.59 7.08 15.81
C THR A 86 27.21 7.58 15.37
N ARG A 87 26.40 8.13 16.29
CA ARG A 87 25.10 8.74 15.95
C ARG A 87 25.25 9.94 15.02
N PHE A 88 26.21 10.81 15.30
CA PHE A 88 26.47 11.97 14.46
C PHE A 88 26.92 11.55 13.05
N ASP A 89 27.83 10.59 12.94
CA ASP A 89 28.30 10.08 11.65
C ASP A 89 27.16 9.40 10.85
N ARG A 90 26.31 8.59 11.50
CA ARG A 90 25.14 7.97 10.89
C ARG A 90 24.16 8.99 10.34
N LEU A 91 23.89 10.06 11.06
CA LEU A 91 23.02 11.14 10.59
C LEU A 91 23.66 11.89 9.42
N ARG A 92 24.99 12.04 9.43
CA ARG A 92 25.72 12.73 8.37
C ARG A 92 25.88 11.88 7.11
N ARG A 93 26.16 10.58 7.27
CA ARG A 93 26.43 9.61 6.20
C ARG A 93 25.60 8.34 6.39
N PRO A 94 24.28 8.39 6.18
CA PRO A 94 23.44 7.22 6.35
C PRO A 94 23.80 6.13 5.33
N SER A 95 23.97 4.88 5.82
CA SER A 95 24.25 3.70 5.01
C SER A 95 22.96 2.93 4.68
N LEU A 96 22.92 2.25 3.52
CA LEU A 96 21.82 1.38 3.13
C LEU A 96 21.59 0.20 4.08
N GLU A 97 22.60 -0.22 4.85
CA GLU A 97 22.48 -1.24 5.90
C GLU A 97 21.34 -0.93 6.91
N TYR A 98 20.97 0.34 7.08
CA TYR A 98 19.84 0.73 7.94
C TYR A 98 18.47 0.35 7.42
N PHE A 99 18.34 0.00 6.13
CA PHE A 99 17.10 -0.54 5.59
C PHE A 99 16.87 -2.01 5.97
N HIS A 100 17.86 -2.69 6.58
CA HIS A 100 17.82 -4.12 6.91
C HIS A 100 17.46 -5.00 5.69
N HIS A 101 17.93 -4.62 4.50
CA HIS A 101 17.71 -5.37 3.27
C HIS A 101 19.01 -5.98 2.76
N PRO A 102 18.96 -7.22 2.25
CA PRO A 102 20.13 -7.91 1.72
C PRO A 102 20.57 -7.40 0.35
N PHE A 103 19.79 -6.55 -0.30
CA PHE A 103 19.99 -6.15 -1.70
C PHE A 103 21.37 -5.57 -2.04
N PRO A 104 22.06 -4.80 -1.18
CA PRO A 104 23.42 -4.39 -1.46
C PRO A 104 24.42 -5.55 -1.64
N TYR A 105 24.11 -6.74 -1.10
CA TYR A 105 24.96 -7.93 -1.24
C TYR A 105 24.84 -8.58 -2.63
N PHE A 106 23.72 -8.36 -3.34
CA PHE A 106 23.46 -8.91 -4.67
C PHE A 106 23.71 -7.92 -5.80
N ARG A 107 24.40 -6.83 -5.51
CA ARG A 107 24.67 -5.76 -6.48
C ARG A 107 25.48 -6.26 -7.68
N SER A 108 26.46 -7.16 -7.47
CA SER A 108 27.28 -7.75 -8.54
C SER A 108 26.45 -8.58 -9.51
N GLU A 109 25.57 -9.43 -8.98
CA GLU A 109 24.68 -10.28 -9.76
C GLU A 109 23.69 -9.43 -10.58
N ILE A 110 23.12 -8.39 -9.95
CA ILE A 110 22.23 -7.46 -10.62
C ILE A 110 22.97 -6.69 -11.72
N ALA A 111 24.18 -6.21 -11.43
CA ALA A 111 25.01 -5.50 -12.42
C ALA A 111 25.34 -6.40 -13.64
N ASN A 112 25.64 -7.67 -13.41
CA ASN A 112 25.89 -8.62 -14.51
C ASN A 112 24.65 -8.79 -15.38
N VAL A 113 23.46 -9.01 -14.76
CA VAL A 113 22.21 -9.15 -15.51
C VAL A 113 21.90 -7.88 -16.30
N LEU A 114 22.07 -6.69 -15.70
CA LEU A 114 21.84 -5.42 -16.38
C LEU A 114 22.83 -5.18 -17.52
N GLY A 115 24.11 -5.60 -17.35
CA GLY A 115 25.12 -5.56 -18.43
C GLY A 115 24.80 -6.48 -19.60
N ASP A 116 24.18 -7.66 -19.34
CA ASP A 116 23.74 -8.58 -20.39
C ASP A 116 22.53 -8.07 -21.17
N ILE A 117 21.65 -7.29 -20.52
CA ILE A 117 20.41 -6.80 -21.11
C ILE A 117 20.63 -5.49 -21.87
N GLU A 118 21.52 -4.64 -21.39
CA GLU A 118 21.76 -3.26 -21.88
C GLU A 118 20.44 -2.49 -22.06
N PRO A 119 19.67 -2.22 -20.97
CA PRO A 119 18.37 -1.60 -21.08
C PRO A 119 18.48 -0.11 -21.44
N ASP A 120 17.56 0.39 -22.25
CA ASP A 120 17.49 1.83 -22.58
C ASP A 120 16.94 2.68 -21.43
N VAL A 121 16.01 2.11 -20.65
CA VAL A 121 15.35 2.74 -19.49
C VAL A 121 15.06 1.68 -18.43
N CYS A 122 15.17 2.04 -17.15
CA CYS A 122 14.84 1.17 -16.02
C CYS A 122 13.67 1.71 -15.23
N ILE A 123 12.82 0.79 -14.71
CA ILE A 123 11.83 1.09 -13.68
C ILE A 123 12.13 0.30 -12.41
N ALA A 124 12.15 0.97 -11.26
CA ALA A 124 12.31 0.34 -9.96
C ALA A 124 11.02 0.50 -9.14
N ASP A 125 10.36 -0.64 -8.83
CA ASP A 125 9.14 -0.69 -8.02
C ASP A 125 9.51 -0.86 -6.56
N GLU A 126 9.22 0.14 -5.75
CA GLU A 126 9.56 0.27 -4.34
C GLU A 126 11.07 0.52 -4.05
N TYR A 127 11.41 0.60 -2.76
CA TYR A 127 12.74 1.02 -2.30
C TYR A 127 13.78 -0.09 -2.35
N GLU A 128 13.36 -1.34 -2.31
CA GLU A 128 14.24 -2.48 -2.32
C GLU A 128 15.04 -2.58 -3.63
N PRO A 129 14.42 -2.55 -4.81
CA PRO A 129 15.14 -2.45 -6.07
C PRO A 129 16.03 -1.23 -6.16
N LEU A 130 15.59 -0.05 -5.67
CA LEU A 130 16.41 1.16 -5.64
C LEU A 130 17.66 0.99 -4.79
N ALA A 131 17.57 0.31 -3.63
CA ALA A 131 18.73 0.01 -2.80
C ALA A 131 19.70 -0.98 -3.47
N ALA A 132 19.17 -1.90 -4.26
CA ALA A 132 19.96 -2.90 -4.99
C ALA A 132 20.79 -2.26 -6.12
N ILE A 133 20.23 -1.26 -6.80
CA ILE A 133 20.89 -0.58 -7.93
C ILE A 133 21.63 0.70 -7.51
N ASP A 134 21.58 1.12 -6.25
CA ASP A 134 22.22 2.37 -5.77
C ASP A 134 23.74 2.32 -6.00
N GLY A 135 24.24 3.21 -6.86
CA GLY A 135 25.65 3.34 -7.23
C GLY A 135 26.11 2.47 -8.40
N LEU A 136 25.20 1.80 -9.11
CA LEU A 136 25.47 1.25 -10.44
C LEU A 136 25.40 2.38 -11.48
N ASP A 137 26.15 2.20 -12.57
CA ASP A 137 26.02 3.02 -13.78
C ASP A 137 24.85 2.46 -14.59
N LEU A 138 23.79 3.24 -14.73
CA LEU A 138 22.51 2.80 -15.28
C LEU A 138 22.00 3.82 -16.31
N PRO A 139 21.19 3.37 -17.28
CA PRO A 139 20.38 4.27 -18.10
C PRO A 139 19.38 5.04 -17.21
N PRO A 140 18.58 5.94 -17.80
CA PRO A 140 17.56 6.67 -17.04
C PRO A 140 16.68 5.74 -16.18
N VAL A 141 16.48 6.11 -14.93
CA VAL A 141 15.72 5.31 -13.94
C VAL A 141 14.46 6.04 -13.52
N MET A 142 13.32 5.35 -13.63
CA MET A 142 12.07 5.75 -12.97
C MET A 142 11.87 4.95 -11.68
N ALA A 143 11.71 5.63 -10.55
CA ALA A 143 11.26 4.99 -9.32
C ALA A 143 9.75 5.11 -9.18
N VAL A 144 9.06 4.03 -8.78
CA VAL A 144 7.64 4.08 -8.36
C VAL A 144 7.55 3.59 -6.92
N VAL A 145 7.05 4.44 -6.01
CA VAL A 145 7.04 4.11 -4.58
C VAL A 145 5.67 4.37 -3.95
N GLY A 146 5.26 3.45 -3.07
CA GLY A 146 3.96 3.52 -2.40
C GLY A 146 3.96 4.39 -1.15
N ASP A 147 4.78 4.07 -0.19
CA ASP A 147 4.83 4.72 1.12
C ASP A 147 6.19 5.36 1.41
N LEU A 148 6.19 6.44 2.19
CA LEU A 148 7.44 7.03 2.69
C LEU A 148 7.96 6.20 3.87
N THR A 149 9.09 5.53 3.70
CA THR A 149 9.65 4.53 4.62
C THR A 149 9.85 5.01 6.07
N HIS A 150 10.05 6.30 6.28
CA HIS A 150 10.29 6.90 7.58
C HIS A 150 9.01 7.12 8.43
N LEU A 151 7.80 6.99 7.84
CA LEU A 151 6.55 7.30 8.53
C LEU A 151 5.92 6.12 9.30
N PRO A 152 5.87 4.87 8.77
CA PRO A 152 5.15 3.79 9.45
C PRO A 152 5.66 3.47 10.85
N ALA A 153 6.98 3.39 11.03
CA ALA A 153 7.60 3.12 12.34
C ALA A 153 7.29 4.22 13.36
N TYR A 154 7.32 5.49 12.91
CA TYR A 154 6.99 6.65 13.73
C TYR A 154 5.54 6.60 14.23
N TYR A 155 4.57 6.35 13.33
CA TYR A 155 3.16 6.24 13.70
C TYR A 155 2.91 5.07 14.65
N ARG A 156 3.54 3.92 14.43
CA ARG A 156 3.40 2.74 15.29
C ARG A 156 3.84 3.06 16.70
N TRP A 157 5.01 3.63 16.88
CA TRP A 157 5.54 3.95 18.20
C TRP A 157 4.65 4.93 18.96
N TRP A 158 4.25 6.04 18.33
CA TRP A 158 3.44 7.06 18.98
C TRP A 158 2.02 6.60 19.36
N ARG A 159 1.44 5.68 18.61
CA ARG A 159 0.03 5.33 18.77
C ARG A 159 -0.22 3.96 19.37
N GLU A 160 0.74 3.03 19.27
CA GLU A 160 0.50 1.65 19.69
C GLU A 160 1.25 1.26 20.93
N SER A 161 2.43 1.80 21.20
CA SER A 161 3.27 1.39 22.32
C SER A 161 4.19 2.53 22.78
N PRO A 162 3.66 3.69 23.22
CA PRO A 162 4.51 4.66 23.87
C PRO A 162 5.01 4.05 25.19
N PRO A 163 6.33 4.03 25.45
CA PRO A 163 6.83 3.60 26.75
C PRO A 163 6.33 4.54 27.85
N PRO A 164 6.28 4.10 29.11
CA PRO A 164 5.91 4.96 30.21
C PRO A 164 6.82 6.19 30.30
N PHE A 165 6.27 7.30 30.77
CA PHE A 165 7.04 8.54 30.94
C PHE A 165 8.26 8.32 31.83
N GLY A 166 9.43 8.82 31.41
CA GLY A 166 10.69 8.69 32.14
C GLY A 166 11.90 8.74 31.20
N LEU A 167 13.08 8.37 31.72
CA LEU A 167 14.32 8.35 30.94
C LEU A 167 14.23 7.42 29.72
N ASP A 168 13.55 6.31 29.84
CA ASP A 168 13.37 5.35 28.76
C ASP A 168 12.44 5.88 27.67
N TYR A 169 11.45 6.70 28.04
CA TYR A 169 10.65 7.45 27.10
C TYR A 169 11.51 8.41 26.28
N LEU A 170 12.34 9.21 26.94
CA LEU A 170 13.25 10.17 26.25
C LEU A 170 14.24 9.45 25.33
N ARG A 171 14.83 8.34 25.79
CA ARG A 171 15.71 7.49 24.97
C ARG A 171 14.98 6.94 23.75
N GLY A 172 13.75 6.49 23.93
CA GLY A 172 12.89 6.00 22.85
C GLY A 172 12.56 7.08 21.82
N VAL A 173 12.24 8.28 22.26
CA VAL A 173 11.99 9.45 21.38
C VAL A 173 13.23 9.78 20.55
N VAL A 174 14.41 9.85 21.18
CA VAL A 174 15.67 10.15 20.49
C VAL A 174 16.00 9.05 19.47
N TRP A 175 15.88 7.79 19.87
CA TRP A 175 16.11 6.66 18.97
C TRP A 175 15.15 6.66 17.76
N LEU A 176 13.88 6.93 18.01
CA LEU A 176 12.88 6.97 16.95
C LEU A 176 13.12 8.13 16.00
N TRP A 177 13.50 9.31 16.53
CA TRP A 177 13.85 10.47 15.73
C TRP A 177 15.07 10.17 14.84
N GLU A 178 16.12 9.58 15.41
CA GLU A 178 17.33 9.18 14.68
C GLU A 178 16.99 8.20 13.57
N LYS A 179 16.26 7.13 13.87
CA LYS A 179 15.83 6.14 12.89
C LYS A 179 15.01 6.77 11.77
N ARG A 180 14.04 7.59 12.12
CA ARG A 180 13.20 8.32 11.15
C ARG A 180 14.06 9.21 10.24
N GLU A 181 15.00 9.95 10.78
CA GLU A 181 15.83 10.88 10.02
C GLU A 181 16.82 10.14 9.10
N ILE A 182 17.40 9.03 9.54
CA ILE A 182 18.25 8.17 8.72
C ILE A 182 17.46 7.63 7.53
N HIS A 183 16.29 7.04 7.78
CA HIS A 183 15.42 6.52 6.71
C HIS A 183 14.98 7.61 5.73
N ARG A 184 14.61 8.79 6.26
CA ARG A 184 14.25 9.94 5.43
C ARG A 184 15.38 10.36 4.48
N ARG A 185 16.60 10.50 5.00
CA ARG A 185 17.77 10.91 4.20
C ARG A 185 18.17 9.87 3.16
N LEU A 186 18.14 8.58 3.54
CA LEU A 186 18.42 7.49 2.59
C LEU A 186 17.41 7.46 1.46
N MET A 187 16.14 7.52 1.80
CA MET A 187 15.04 7.57 0.83
C MET A 187 15.21 8.74 -0.16
N ILE A 188 15.41 9.96 0.36
CA ILE A 188 15.60 11.14 -0.49
C ILE A 188 16.85 10.98 -1.36
N ARG A 189 17.95 10.47 -0.82
CA ARG A 189 19.18 10.25 -1.60
C ARG A 189 18.98 9.31 -2.78
N MET A 190 18.25 8.20 -2.56
CA MET A 190 17.96 7.24 -3.64
C MET A 190 17.04 7.86 -4.68
N LEU A 191 15.95 8.50 -4.24
CA LEU A 191 14.98 9.12 -5.14
C LEU A 191 15.56 10.30 -5.93
N ALA A 192 16.47 11.10 -5.33
CA ALA A 192 17.14 12.22 -6.01
C ALA A 192 18.07 11.78 -7.14
N ARG A 193 18.44 10.51 -7.21
CA ARG A 193 19.25 9.92 -8.30
C ARG A 193 18.42 9.38 -9.46
N CYS A 194 17.10 9.29 -9.28
CA CYS A 194 16.21 8.84 -10.34
C CYS A 194 15.82 10.01 -11.24
N ASP A 195 15.70 9.75 -12.54
CA ASP A 195 15.28 10.74 -13.53
C ASP A 195 13.79 11.08 -13.40
N ARG A 196 13.00 10.10 -12.96
CA ARG A 196 11.58 10.24 -12.63
C ARG A 196 11.25 9.56 -11.32
N VAL A 197 10.30 10.13 -10.58
CA VAL A 197 9.77 9.53 -9.35
C VAL A 197 8.25 9.55 -9.42
N GLY A 198 7.64 8.37 -9.43
CA GLY A 198 6.20 8.17 -9.33
C GLY A 198 5.79 7.84 -7.89
N VAL A 199 4.72 8.46 -7.38
CA VAL A 199 4.12 8.09 -6.10
C VAL A 199 2.60 8.00 -6.23
N TRP A 200 2.00 7.09 -5.49
CA TRP A 200 0.55 6.86 -5.58
C TRP A 200 -0.27 7.85 -4.77
N ALA A 201 0.22 8.27 -3.61
CA ALA A 201 -0.50 9.14 -2.68
C ALA A 201 -0.21 10.62 -2.93
N ALA A 202 -1.25 11.42 -3.20
CA ALA A 202 -1.12 12.83 -3.58
C ALA A 202 -0.37 13.70 -2.55
N HIS A 203 -0.55 13.45 -1.25
CA HIS A 203 0.15 14.23 -0.21
C HIS A 203 1.66 13.96 -0.19
N TYR A 204 2.13 12.81 -0.69
CA TYR A 204 3.54 12.48 -0.77
C TYR A 204 4.23 13.21 -1.94
N THR A 205 3.54 13.42 -3.06
CA THR A 205 4.08 14.16 -4.21
C THR A 205 4.60 15.53 -3.79
N ARG A 206 3.74 16.34 -3.17
CA ARG A 206 4.13 17.69 -2.71
C ARG A 206 5.28 17.63 -1.70
N TRP A 207 5.22 16.68 -0.77
CA TRP A 207 6.26 16.54 0.24
C TRP A 207 7.61 16.19 -0.39
N LEU A 208 7.66 15.24 -1.31
CA LEU A 208 8.88 14.82 -2.01
C LEU A 208 9.47 15.95 -2.87
N GLN A 209 8.63 16.66 -3.62
CA GLN A 209 9.05 17.82 -4.40
C GLN A 209 9.74 18.89 -3.53
N GLN A 210 9.24 19.13 -2.33
CA GLN A 210 9.79 20.11 -1.38
C GLN A 210 10.99 19.59 -0.60
N ASN A 211 11.27 18.28 -0.60
CA ASN A 211 12.29 17.65 0.24
C ASN A 211 13.39 16.92 -0.55
N GLY A 212 13.62 17.25 -1.81
CA GLY A 212 14.79 16.79 -2.56
C GLY A 212 14.52 15.81 -3.71
N ALA A 213 13.25 15.63 -4.10
CA ALA A 213 12.86 14.92 -5.31
C ALA A 213 11.89 15.78 -6.14
N PRO A 214 12.36 16.91 -6.75
CA PRO A 214 11.50 17.83 -7.51
C PRO A 214 10.86 17.19 -8.73
N GLN A 215 11.47 16.16 -9.31
CA GLN A 215 10.97 15.36 -10.44
C GLN A 215 9.83 14.40 -10.04
N CYS A 216 9.36 14.43 -8.78
CA CYS A 216 8.28 13.56 -8.31
C CYS A 216 6.95 13.98 -8.92
N LYS A 217 6.23 12.99 -9.48
CA LYS A 217 4.85 13.12 -9.97
C LYS A 217 3.95 12.10 -9.29
N ARG A 218 2.66 12.39 -9.28
CA ARG A 218 1.68 11.40 -8.88
C ARG A 218 1.35 10.49 -10.06
N VAL A 219 1.47 9.18 -9.85
CA VAL A 219 1.07 8.17 -10.83
C VAL A 219 -0.08 7.32 -10.28
N PRO A 220 -1.01 6.85 -11.13
CA PRO A 220 -2.07 5.96 -10.69
C PRO A 220 -1.51 4.58 -10.35
N HIS A 221 -2.07 3.96 -9.31
CA HIS A 221 -1.78 2.56 -9.00
C HIS A 221 -2.80 1.68 -9.74
N PRO A 222 -2.39 0.74 -10.58
CA PRO A 222 -3.31 -0.15 -11.26
C PRO A 222 -4.06 -1.03 -10.25
N ILE A 223 -5.34 -1.21 -10.46
CA ILE A 223 -6.20 -2.11 -9.69
C ILE A 223 -7.01 -2.93 -10.68
N SER A 224 -7.01 -4.25 -10.51
CA SER A 224 -7.81 -5.14 -11.36
C SER A 224 -9.30 -4.85 -11.21
N ASP A 225 -10.04 -5.04 -12.30
CA ASP A 225 -11.48 -4.89 -12.30
C ASP A 225 -12.19 -6.09 -11.68
N GLY A 226 -12.28 -6.08 -10.35
CA GLY A 226 -12.93 -7.17 -9.62
C GLY A 226 -14.45 -7.25 -9.85
N GLY A 227 -15.10 -6.12 -10.11
CA GLY A 227 -16.54 -6.11 -10.42
C GLY A 227 -16.87 -6.64 -11.81
N GLY A 228 -16.04 -6.35 -12.79
CA GLY A 228 -16.31 -6.65 -14.19
C GLY A 228 -17.35 -5.71 -14.83
N VAL A 229 -17.62 -5.91 -16.10
CA VAL A 229 -18.62 -5.11 -16.85
C VAL A 229 -20.05 -5.37 -16.36
N ASP A 230 -20.30 -6.53 -15.82
CA ASP A 230 -21.57 -7.04 -15.31
C ASP A 230 -21.72 -6.92 -13.78
N TRP A 231 -20.93 -6.04 -13.14
CA TRP A 231 -20.84 -5.89 -11.68
C TRP A 231 -22.20 -5.76 -10.98
N GLN A 232 -23.19 -5.15 -11.62
CA GLN A 232 -24.54 -4.98 -11.05
C GLN A 232 -25.28 -6.32 -10.95
N GLU A 233 -25.16 -7.20 -11.96
CA GLU A 233 -25.69 -8.55 -11.97
C GLU A 233 -25.03 -9.41 -10.92
N ARG A 234 -23.70 -9.48 -10.96
CA ARG A 234 -22.89 -10.21 -9.97
C ARG A 234 -23.18 -9.76 -8.53
N ARG A 235 -23.44 -8.46 -8.34
CA ARG A 235 -23.86 -7.94 -7.03
C ARG A 235 -25.23 -8.48 -6.64
N ARG A 236 -26.22 -8.48 -7.54
CA ARG A 236 -27.56 -9.01 -7.25
C ARG A 236 -27.47 -10.47 -6.85
N GLU A 237 -26.71 -11.28 -7.57
CA GLU A 237 -26.46 -12.69 -7.28
C GLU A 237 -25.77 -12.88 -5.92
N ALA A 238 -24.71 -12.13 -5.64
CA ALA A 238 -23.98 -12.20 -4.38
C ALA A 238 -24.85 -11.81 -3.18
N VAL A 239 -25.69 -10.78 -3.31
CA VAL A 239 -26.64 -10.38 -2.27
C VAL A 239 -27.70 -11.45 -2.05
N ALA A 240 -28.23 -12.06 -3.12
CA ALA A 240 -29.22 -13.16 -3.03
C ALA A 240 -28.62 -14.43 -2.41
N ALA A 241 -27.33 -14.68 -2.59
CA ALA A 241 -26.65 -15.85 -2.03
C ALA A 241 -26.34 -15.73 -0.52
N VAL A 242 -26.41 -14.53 0.05
CA VAL A 242 -26.18 -14.31 1.49
C VAL A 242 -27.45 -14.62 2.29
N ALA A 243 -27.33 -15.50 3.28
CA ALA A 243 -28.48 -15.94 4.10
C ALA A 243 -29.07 -14.88 5.05
N SER A 244 -28.40 -13.73 5.20
CA SER A 244 -28.80 -12.67 6.13
C SER A 244 -29.45 -11.51 5.39
N ASN A 245 -30.59 -11.06 5.90
CA ASN A 245 -31.28 -9.85 5.42
C ASN A 245 -30.84 -8.57 6.19
N LEU A 246 -29.85 -8.69 7.08
CA LEU A 246 -29.34 -7.56 7.83
C LEU A 246 -28.37 -6.72 6.99
N PRO A 247 -28.35 -5.40 7.17
CA PRO A 247 -27.36 -4.54 6.52
C PRO A 247 -25.93 -5.04 6.79
N ARG A 248 -25.18 -5.25 5.72
CA ARG A 248 -23.81 -5.78 5.75
C ARG A 248 -22.79 -4.68 5.56
N ILE A 249 -22.05 -4.38 6.62
CA ILE A 249 -20.97 -3.40 6.64
C ILE A 249 -19.65 -4.16 6.58
N LEU A 250 -18.83 -3.88 5.59
CA LEU A 250 -17.57 -4.59 5.35
C LEU A 250 -16.36 -3.70 5.66
N MET A 251 -15.41 -4.20 6.43
CA MET A 251 -14.09 -3.61 6.64
C MET A 251 -13.01 -4.61 6.25
N ILE A 252 -12.11 -4.24 5.33
CA ILE A 252 -10.99 -5.09 4.89
C ILE A 252 -9.66 -4.46 5.25
N GLY A 253 -8.67 -5.28 5.64
CA GLY A 253 -7.28 -4.85 5.77
C GLY A 253 -6.41 -5.78 6.60
N ALA A 254 -5.08 -5.69 6.42
CA ALA A 254 -4.13 -6.36 7.30
C ALA A 254 -4.29 -5.82 8.73
N LEU A 255 -4.78 -6.65 9.66
CA LEU A 255 -5.16 -6.23 11.02
C LEU A 255 -3.93 -5.81 11.85
N HIS A 256 -2.73 -6.27 11.47
CA HIS A 256 -1.47 -5.85 12.07
C HIS A 256 -0.94 -4.50 11.54
N GLY A 257 -1.51 -3.99 10.42
CA GLY A 257 -1.07 -2.73 9.82
C GLY A 257 -1.46 -1.51 10.66
N THR A 258 -0.53 -0.59 10.88
CA THR A 258 -0.69 0.61 11.72
C THR A 258 -1.95 1.41 11.40
N ALA A 259 -2.24 1.63 10.14
CA ALA A 259 -3.41 2.38 9.69
C ALA A 259 -4.73 1.63 9.97
N THR A 260 -4.74 0.31 9.78
CA THR A 260 -5.89 -0.56 10.07
C THR A 260 -6.15 -0.61 11.58
N ARG A 261 -5.12 -0.78 12.41
CA ARG A 261 -5.22 -0.77 13.88
C ARG A 261 -5.79 0.54 14.42
N ALA A 262 -5.36 1.68 13.86
CA ALA A 262 -5.96 2.98 14.21
C ALA A 262 -7.45 3.05 13.84
N GLY A 263 -7.83 2.50 12.69
CA GLY A 263 -9.22 2.38 12.25
C GLY A 263 -10.05 1.47 13.16
N LEU A 264 -9.52 0.29 13.53
CA LEU A 264 -10.17 -0.65 14.45
C LEU A 264 -10.48 0.00 15.81
N ARG A 265 -9.53 0.77 16.36
CA ARG A 265 -9.77 1.51 17.61
C ARG A 265 -10.88 2.55 17.48
N LEU A 266 -10.95 3.24 16.34
CA LEU A 266 -12.03 4.19 16.06
C LEU A 266 -13.38 3.47 15.93
N VAL A 267 -13.41 2.33 15.22
CA VAL A 267 -14.61 1.49 15.08
C VAL A 267 -15.12 1.03 16.44
N ALA A 268 -14.27 0.37 17.21
CA ALA A 268 -14.66 -0.20 18.50
C ALA A 268 -15.21 0.84 19.48
N ARG A 269 -14.56 2.00 19.56
CA ARG A 269 -14.85 3.01 20.58
C ARG A 269 -15.91 4.02 20.19
N LYS A 270 -16.14 4.26 18.89
CA LYS A 270 -16.99 5.37 18.42
C LYS A 270 -17.98 5.00 17.32
N VAL A 271 -17.61 4.10 16.38
CA VAL A 271 -18.50 3.74 15.27
C VAL A 271 -19.51 2.70 15.73
N LEU A 272 -19.04 1.60 16.30
CA LEU A 272 -19.88 0.45 16.66
C LEU A 272 -20.95 0.81 17.70
N PRO A 273 -20.66 1.52 18.82
CA PRO A 273 -21.70 1.95 19.75
C PRO A 273 -22.74 2.88 19.11
N GLU A 274 -22.34 3.72 18.16
CA GLU A 274 -23.27 4.61 17.47
C GLU A 274 -24.12 3.85 16.43
N LEU A 275 -23.57 2.83 15.75
CA LEU A 275 -24.33 1.95 14.86
C LEU A 275 -25.43 1.20 15.66
N GLU A 276 -25.08 0.66 16.82
CA GLU A 276 -26.07 -0.01 17.70
C GLU A 276 -27.19 0.95 18.16
N ARG A 277 -26.83 2.21 18.43
CA ARG A 277 -27.83 3.24 18.76
C ARG A 277 -28.75 3.57 17.58
N LEU A 278 -28.23 3.58 16.34
CA LEU A 278 -28.98 3.97 15.14
C LEU A 278 -29.80 2.83 14.55
N PHE A 279 -29.25 1.62 14.48
CA PHE A 279 -29.92 0.46 13.91
C PHE A 279 -30.65 -0.40 14.94
N GLY A 280 -30.20 -0.41 16.17
CA GLY A 280 -30.49 -1.41 17.19
C GLY A 280 -29.38 -2.46 17.30
N VAL A 281 -29.26 -3.06 18.48
CA VAL A 281 -28.39 -4.23 18.70
C VAL A 281 -28.92 -5.37 17.83
N ASP A 282 -28.06 -6.13 17.17
CA ASP A 282 -28.38 -7.25 16.29
C ASP A 282 -29.16 -6.89 14.99
N SER A 283 -29.23 -5.62 14.61
CA SER A 283 -29.95 -5.17 13.42
C SER A 283 -29.03 -4.80 12.25
N PHE A 284 -27.76 -5.19 12.30
CA PHE A 284 -26.76 -5.07 11.25
C PHE A 284 -25.62 -6.07 11.47
N GLU A 285 -24.80 -6.28 10.46
CA GLU A 285 -23.57 -7.07 10.58
C GLU A 285 -22.35 -6.25 10.16
N LEU A 286 -21.33 -6.21 11.03
CA LEU A 286 -20.01 -5.67 10.74
C LEU A 286 -19.03 -6.80 10.49
N HIS A 287 -18.69 -7.03 9.22
CA HIS A 287 -17.71 -8.02 8.79
C HIS A 287 -16.32 -7.40 8.76
N ILE A 288 -15.36 -7.98 9.49
CA ILE A 288 -13.96 -7.59 9.51
C ILE A 288 -13.14 -8.70 8.89
N VAL A 289 -12.56 -8.41 7.72
CA VAL A 289 -11.82 -9.35 6.89
C VAL A 289 -10.34 -8.95 6.86
N GLY A 290 -9.45 -9.91 7.08
CA GLY A 290 -8.01 -9.74 6.95
C GLY A 290 -7.19 -10.55 7.95
N GLN A 291 -5.92 -10.73 7.64
CA GLN A 291 -4.96 -11.44 8.50
C GLN A 291 -4.52 -10.59 9.69
N GLY A 292 -4.22 -11.28 10.79
CA GLY A 292 -3.70 -10.69 12.02
C GLY A 292 -4.74 -10.69 13.15
N SER A 293 -4.40 -10.02 14.24
CA SER A 293 -5.24 -9.92 15.44
C SER A 293 -5.78 -8.50 15.64
N ILE A 294 -6.95 -8.43 16.23
CA ILE A 294 -7.51 -7.17 16.74
C ILE A 294 -6.58 -6.62 17.84
N PRO A 295 -6.36 -5.30 17.94
CA PRO A 295 -5.59 -4.71 19.02
C PRO A 295 -6.18 -5.10 20.40
N GLU A 296 -5.34 -5.55 21.33
CA GLU A 296 -5.75 -6.08 22.65
C GLU A 296 -6.59 -5.07 23.44
N ASP A 297 -6.23 -3.79 23.36
CA ASP A 297 -6.92 -2.68 24.05
C ASP A 297 -8.37 -2.46 23.60
N VAL A 298 -8.78 -3.05 22.49
CA VAL A 298 -10.15 -2.95 21.95
C VAL A 298 -10.78 -4.30 21.60
N ALA A 299 -10.05 -5.39 21.67
CA ALA A 299 -10.56 -6.72 21.33
C ALA A 299 -11.86 -7.11 22.08
N PRO A 300 -12.01 -6.81 23.38
CA PRO A 300 -13.26 -7.09 24.10
C PRO A 300 -14.47 -6.35 23.53
N LEU A 301 -14.27 -5.16 22.95
CA LEU A 301 -15.35 -4.34 22.40
C LEU A 301 -15.92 -4.90 21.08
N PHE A 302 -15.23 -5.83 20.45
CA PHE A 302 -15.70 -6.55 19.25
C PHE A 302 -16.43 -7.86 19.55
N LYS A 303 -16.49 -8.28 20.82
CA LYS A 303 -17.29 -9.45 21.25
C LYS A 303 -18.77 -9.08 21.33
N ARG A 304 -19.40 -8.90 20.17
CA ARG A 304 -20.80 -8.49 20.02
C ARG A 304 -21.48 -9.32 18.96
N PRO A 305 -22.80 -9.60 19.08
CA PRO A 305 -23.54 -10.39 18.11
C PRO A 305 -23.51 -9.80 16.69
N SER A 306 -23.45 -8.46 16.57
CA SER A 306 -23.39 -7.75 15.28
C SER A 306 -22.00 -7.82 14.60
N VAL A 307 -20.96 -8.38 15.24
CA VAL A 307 -19.59 -8.39 14.68
C VAL A 307 -19.19 -9.79 14.21
N ARG A 308 -18.68 -9.86 12.99
CA ARG A 308 -18.15 -11.08 12.35
C ARG A 308 -16.66 -10.88 12.05
N LEU A 309 -15.78 -11.50 12.83
CA LEU A 309 -14.36 -11.59 12.53
C LEU A 309 -14.13 -12.74 11.57
N ARG A 310 -13.90 -12.42 10.29
CA ARG A 310 -13.81 -13.43 9.20
C ARG A 310 -12.41 -13.99 9.04
N GLY A 311 -11.38 -13.31 9.56
CA GLY A 311 -10.00 -13.68 9.29
C GLY A 311 -9.62 -13.47 7.82
N TYR A 312 -8.71 -14.29 7.33
CA TYR A 312 -8.39 -14.34 5.89
C TYR A 312 -9.52 -15.06 5.14
N VAL A 313 -9.93 -14.50 4.01
CA VAL A 313 -10.88 -15.11 3.08
C VAL A 313 -10.17 -15.30 1.73
N GLU A 314 -10.36 -16.45 1.10
CA GLU A 314 -9.76 -16.75 -0.20
C GLU A 314 -10.46 -15.97 -1.32
N ASP A 315 -11.76 -15.93 -1.28
CA ASP A 315 -12.60 -15.21 -2.24
C ASP A 315 -13.13 -13.91 -1.62
N ILE A 316 -12.54 -12.81 -2.04
CA ILE A 316 -12.93 -11.46 -1.61
C ILE A 316 -14.12 -10.92 -2.41
N ASP A 317 -14.41 -11.49 -3.56
CA ASP A 317 -15.46 -11.03 -4.48
C ASP A 317 -16.82 -11.06 -3.80
N ILE A 318 -17.15 -12.18 -3.16
CA ILE A 318 -18.42 -12.35 -2.44
C ILE A 318 -18.54 -11.34 -1.30
N GLU A 319 -17.46 -11.11 -0.56
CA GLU A 319 -17.46 -10.14 0.55
C GLU A 319 -17.72 -8.71 0.05
N LEU A 320 -17.09 -8.29 -1.05
CA LEU A 320 -17.25 -6.97 -1.63
C LEU A 320 -18.60 -6.82 -2.36
N LEU A 321 -18.98 -7.78 -3.19
CA LEU A 321 -20.22 -7.70 -3.97
C LEU A 321 -21.47 -7.74 -3.08
N SER A 322 -21.46 -8.51 -1.98
CA SER A 322 -22.60 -8.59 -1.05
C SER A 322 -22.65 -7.47 -0.02
N ALA A 323 -21.60 -6.64 0.12
CA ALA A 323 -21.60 -5.56 1.10
C ALA A 323 -22.55 -4.42 0.71
N ASP A 324 -23.35 -3.92 1.66
CA ASP A 324 -24.12 -2.70 1.49
C ASP A 324 -23.23 -1.47 1.57
N VAL A 325 -22.27 -1.50 2.49
CA VAL A 325 -21.31 -0.41 2.74
C VAL A 325 -19.93 -0.99 2.95
N PHE A 326 -18.93 -0.42 2.27
CA PHE A 326 -17.53 -0.62 2.54
C PHE A 326 -17.01 0.48 3.46
N LEU A 327 -16.53 0.12 4.65
CA LEU A 327 -16.07 1.06 5.68
C LEU A 327 -14.54 1.18 5.70
N VAL A 328 -14.03 2.41 5.52
CA VAL A 328 -12.60 2.73 5.66
C VAL A 328 -12.40 3.76 6.77
N PRO A 329 -12.38 3.32 8.04
CA PRO A 329 -12.42 4.19 9.21
C PRO A 329 -11.05 4.78 9.58
N THR A 330 -10.05 4.70 8.71
CA THR A 330 -8.65 5.04 9.00
C THR A 330 -8.48 6.54 9.29
N PRO A 331 -8.18 6.96 10.53
CA PRO A 331 -8.10 8.38 10.91
C PRO A 331 -6.69 8.98 10.74
N VAL A 332 -5.81 8.30 9.98
CA VAL A 332 -4.42 8.72 9.77
C VAL A 332 -4.11 8.89 8.28
N THR A 333 -3.34 9.94 7.98
CA THR A 333 -2.87 10.27 6.63
C THR A 333 -1.58 9.51 6.32
N LEU A 334 -1.65 8.19 6.28
CA LEU A 334 -0.49 7.32 6.04
C LEU A 334 -0.80 6.41 4.86
N GLY A 335 0.01 6.46 3.82
CA GLY A 335 -0.05 5.61 2.65
C GLY A 335 -1.18 5.88 1.67
N PHE A 336 -1.17 5.11 0.61
CA PHE A 336 -2.22 5.00 -0.39
C PHE A 336 -3.26 3.95 0.07
N ARG A 337 -4.53 4.13 -0.28
CA ARG A 337 -5.61 3.22 0.12
C ARG A 337 -6.13 2.43 -1.08
N SER A 338 -5.32 1.51 -1.60
CA SER A 338 -5.70 0.65 -2.73
C SER A 338 -7.05 -0.04 -2.54
N ARG A 339 -7.38 -0.45 -1.32
CA ARG A 339 -8.68 -1.07 -0.97
C ARG A 339 -9.91 -0.17 -1.22
N VAL A 340 -9.75 1.17 -1.21
CA VAL A 340 -10.83 2.09 -1.59
C VAL A 340 -11.09 1.97 -3.09
N ILE A 341 -10.02 1.94 -3.86
CA ILE A 341 -10.11 1.80 -5.32
C ILE A 341 -10.63 0.41 -5.71
N ALA A 342 -10.18 -0.62 -4.99
CA ALA A 342 -10.75 -1.95 -5.14
C ALA A 342 -12.25 -1.96 -4.86
N ALA A 343 -12.73 -1.36 -3.76
CA ALA A 343 -14.16 -1.25 -3.51
C ALA A 343 -14.90 -0.48 -4.62
N PHE A 344 -14.27 0.53 -5.21
CA PHE A 344 -14.82 1.25 -6.36
C PHE A 344 -14.93 0.35 -7.61
N SER A 345 -13.95 -0.53 -7.85
CA SER A 345 -14.02 -1.49 -8.96
C SER A 345 -15.16 -2.50 -8.83
N TYR A 346 -15.61 -2.80 -7.61
CA TYR A 346 -16.80 -3.63 -7.35
C TYR A 346 -18.10 -2.83 -7.27
N GLY A 347 -18.07 -1.52 -7.43
CA GLY A 347 -19.25 -0.67 -7.29
C GLY A 347 -19.85 -0.71 -5.88
N VAL A 348 -19.04 -0.76 -4.82
CA VAL A 348 -19.53 -0.76 -3.44
C VAL A 348 -19.67 0.65 -2.90
N CYS A 349 -20.77 0.96 -2.20
CA CYS A 349 -20.95 2.24 -1.53
C CYS A 349 -19.91 2.37 -0.41
N THR A 350 -18.99 3.33 -0.55
CA THR A 350 -17.85 3.49 0.37
C THR A 350 -18.07 4.63 1.35
N VAL A 351 -17.98 4.32 2.64
CA VAL A 351 -17.96 5.28 3.75
C VAL A 351 -16.55 5.35 4.34
N LEU A 352 -15.97 6.55 4.39
CA LEU A 352 -14.58 6.68 4.79
C LEU A 352 -14.29 7.90 5.67
N HIS A 353 -13.23 7.78 6.48
CA HIS A 353 -12.73 8.90 7.28
C HIS A 353 -12.02 9.93 6.39
N LYS A 354 -12.24 11.23 6.62
CA LYS A 354 -11.71 12.34 5.83
C LYS A 354 -10.18 12.30 5.61
N ALA A 355 -9.42 11.68 6.51
CA ALA A 355 -7.97 11.56 6.39
C ALA A 355 -7.52 10.83 5.13
N ASN A 356 -8.37 9.95 4.55
CA ASN A 356 -8.05 9.21 3.34
C ASN A 356 -7.99 10.08 2.09
N ARG A 357 -8.65 11.25 2.09
CA ARG A 357 -8.62 12.23 0.99
C ARG A 357 -7.23 12.83 0.75
N ALA A 358 -6.37 12.84 1.76
CA ALA A 358 -5.00 13.34 1.58
C ALA A 358 -4.21 12.53 0.52
N GLY A 359 -4.40 11.21 0.51
CA GLY A 359 -3.78 10.32 -0.49
C GLY A 359 -4.57 10.20 -1.80
N LEU A 360 -5.90 10.36 -1.71
CA LEU A 360 -6.85 10.17 -2.79
C LEU A 360 -7.78 11.40 -2.89
N PRO A 361 -7.34 12.52 -3.49
CA PRO A 361 -8.15 13.73 -3.63
C PRO A 361 -9.41 13.52 -4.48
N GLU A 362 -9.46 12.47 -5.30
CA GLU A 362 -10.62 12.06 -6.09
C GLU A 362 -11.81 11.60 -5.24
N LEU A 363 -11.62 11.39 -3.94
CA LEU A 363 -12.71 11.04 -3.02
C LEU A 363 -13.56 12.28 -2.74
N VAL A 364 -14.71 12.38 -3.39
CA VAL A 364 -15.64 13.51 -3.28
C VAL A 364 -16.87 13.07 -2.49
N HIS A 365 -17.15 13.81 -1.40
CA HIS A 365 -18.30 13.52 -0.54
C HIS A 365 -19.62 13.68 -1.29
N GLU A 366 -20.52 12.70 -1.13
CA GLU A 366 -21.84 12.61 -1.78
C GLU A 366 -21.82 12.49 -3.32
N GLU A 367 -20.63 12.38 -3.91
CA GLU A 367 -20.48 12.08 -5.32
C GLU A 367 -20.09 10.62 -5.54
N ASN A 368 -18.89 10.20 -5.12
CA ASN A 368 -18.38 8.83 -5.27
C ASN A 368 -18.06 8.13 -3.95
N SER A 369 -18.24 8.82 -2.84
CA SER A 369 -18.01 8.29 -1.50
C SER A 369 -18.75 9.12 -0.45
N LEU A 370 -18.98 8.53 0.74
CA LEU A 370 -19.52 9.23 1.89
C LEU A 370 -18.39 9.48 2.89
N VAL A 371 -18.08 10.74 3.16
CA VAL A 371 -16.91 11.14 3.96
C VAL A 371 -17.35 11.72 5.29
N ALA A 372 -16.69 11.30 6.39
CA ALA A 372 -16.92 11.87 7.70
C ALA A 372 -15.60 12.14 8.44
N ALA A 373 -15.63 13.05 9.43
CA ALA A 373 -14.46 13.47 10.21
C ALA A 373 -14.34 12.76 11.57
N SER A 374 -15.36 12.01 11.98
CA SER A 374 -15.43 11.37 13.30
C SER A 374 -16.09 10.00 13.22
N GLY A 375 -15.89 9.17 14.27
CA GLY A 375 -16.52 7.86 14.35
C GLY A 375 -18.06 7.92 14.35
N LYS A 376 -18.66 8.88 15.08
CA LYS A 376 -20.11 9.10 15.03
C LYS A 376 -20.57 9.51 13.63
N GLY A 377 -19.85 10.44 12.99
CA GLY A 377 -20.16 10.83 11.62
C GLY A 377 -20.07 9.67 10.63
N LEU A 378 -19.10 8.75 10.78
CA LEU A 378 -19.01 7.52 9.98
C LEU A 378 -20.26 6.64 10.16
N ALA A 379 -20.70 6.42 11.41
CA ALA A 379 -21.89 5.65 11.70
C ALA A 379 -23.16 6.27 11.08
N HIS A 380 -23.29 7.59 11.13
CA HIS A 380 -24.42 8.30 10.49
C HIS A 380 -24.37 8.17 8.96
N GLN A 381 -23.20 8.25 8.32
CA GLN A 381 -23.09 8.03 6.87
C GLN A 381 -23.41 6.58 6.47
N ILE A 382 -23.01 5.60 7.28
CA ILE A 382 -23.41 4.21 7.09
C ILE A 382 -24.92 4.06 7.18
N PHE A 383 -25.54 4.62 8.21
CA PHE A 383 -26.98 4.58 8.39
C PHE A 383 -27.74 5.23 7.22
N ARG A 384 -27.29 6.40 6.75
CA ARG A 384 -27.85 7.04 5.55
C ARG A 384 -27.74 6.14 4.32
N ALA A 385 -26.53 5.58 4.05
CA ALA A 385 -26.31 4.72 2.91
C ALA A 385 -27.22 3.48 2.90
N VAL A 386 -27.50 2.91 4.06
CA VAL A 386 -28.40 1.74 4.20
C VAL A 386 -29.86 2.13 4.04
N ARG A 387 -30.27 3.30 4.56
CA ARG A 387 -31.66 3.74 4.57
C ARG A 387 -32.10 4.46 3.30
N ASP A 388 -31.15 4.90 2.49
CA ASP A 388 -31.38 5.61 1.24
C ASP A 388 -30.74 4.85 0.06
N PRO A 389 -31.50 3.92 -0.56
CA PRO A 389 -31.01 3.15 -1.70
C PRO A 389 -30.66 4.01 -2.93
N GLU A 390 -31.32 5.14 -3.14
CA GLU A 390 -31.03 6.05 -4.27
C GLU A 390 -29.68 6.70 -4.09
N LEU A 391 -29.39 7.21 -2.87
CA LEU A 391 -28.06 7.73 -2.51
C LEU A 391 -26.99 6.66 -2.72
N SER A 392 -27.19 5.47 -2.17
CA SER A 392 -26.25 4.34 -2.31
C SER A 392 -25.98 3.99 -3.76
N ASN A 393 -27.01 3.88 -4.61
CA ASN A 393 -26.86 3.55 -6.01
C ASN A 393 -26.15 4.66 -6.78
N ARG A 394 -26.43 5.92 -6.49
CA ARG A 394 -25.73 7.06 -7.09
C ARG A 394 -24.23 7.02 -6.74
N ILE A 395 -23.88 6.79 -5.47
CA ILE A 395 -22.50 6.68 -5.00
C ILE A 395 -21.78 5.50 -5.68
N ARG A 396 -22.41 4.31 -5.75
CA ARG A 396 -21.85 3.11 -6.40
C ARG A 396 -21.52 3.37 -7.87
N ASN A 397 -22.46 3.92 -8.62
CA ASN A 397 -22.29 4.21 -10.04
C ASN A 397 -21.16 5.25 -10.27
N SER A 398 -21.11 6.30 -9.45
CA SER A 398 -20.09 7.33 -9.56
C SER A 398 -18.70 6.81 -9.14
N ALA A 399 -18.63 5.98 -8.09
CA ALA A 399 -17.40 5.30 -7.67
C ALA A 399 -16.84 4.44 -8.80
N ARG A 400 -17.71 3.63 -9.44
CA ARG A 400 -17.33 2.80 -10.59
C ARG A 400 -16.80 3.61 -11.78
N LYS A 401 -17.45 4.73 -12.12
CA LYS A 401 -16.97 5.64 -13.16
C LYS A 401 -15.62 6.24 -12.81
N THR A 402 -15.43 6.63 -11.55
CA THR A 402 -14.17 7.18 -11.05
C THR A 402 -13.04 6.15 -11.14
N TYR A 403 -13.29 4.88 -10.78
CA TYR A 403 -12.37 3.76 -10.98
C TYR A 403 -12.00 3.60 -12.46
N ALA A 404 -13.00 3.43 -13.32
CA ALA A 404 -12.82 3.15 -14.73
C ALA A 404 -12.04 4.26 -15.49
N SER A 405 -12.10 5.50 -15.01
CA SER A 405 -11.41 6.63 -15.64
C SER A 405 -9.95 6.80 -15.22
N ARG A 406 -9.44 6.05 -14.23
CA ARG A 406 -8.12 6.34 -13.65
C ARG A 406 -7.27 5.15 -13.25
N TRP A 407 -7.88 4.04 -12.81
CA TRP A 407 -7.16 2.99 -12.08
C TRP A 407 -7.27 1.60 -12.69
N THR A 408 -7.85 1.48 -13.90
CA THR A 408 -7.75 0.23 -14.66
C THR A 408 -6.29 -0.07 -14.98
N GLU A 409 -5.96 -1.34 -15.19
CA GLU A 409 -4.61 -1.75 -15.55
C GLU A 409 -4.13 -1.05 -16.82
N GLU A 410 -5.02 -0.89 -17.82
CA GLU A 410 -4.73 -0.21 -19.07
C GLU A 410 -4.39 1.28 -18.87
N ILE A 411 -5.23 2.03 -18.15
CA ILE A 411 -5.01 3.47 -17.93
C ILE A 411 -3.79 3.73 -17.05
N ALA A 412 -3.68 2.99 -15.95
CA ALA A 412 -2.57 3.18 -15.02
C ALA A 412 -1.24 2.72 -15.60
N GLY A 413 -1.23 1.59 -16.32
CA GLY A 413 -0.07 1.10 -17.06
C GLY A 413 0.34 2.08 -18.16
N GLY A 414 -0.64 2.63 -18.90
CA GLY A 414 -0.43 3.62 -19.95
C GLY A 414 0.27 4.89 -19.45
N VAL A 415 -0.20 5.46 -18.33
CA VAL A 415 0.43 6.66 -17.73
C VAL A 415 1.89 6.42 -17.37
N ILE A 416 2.23 5.25 -16.85
CA ILE A 416 3.61 4.93 -16.48
C ILE A 416 4.45 4.62 -17.72
N ALA A 417 3.88 3.93 -18.70
CA ALA A 417 4.55 3.67 -19.97
C ALA A 417 4.87 4.98 -20.72
N ASP A 418 3.95 5.96 -20.74
CA ASP A 418 4.18 7.28 -21.34
C ASP A 418 5.38 8.01 -20.66
N GLU A 419 5.50 7.93 -19.32
CA GLU A 419 6.65 8.50 -18.61
C GLU A 419 7.96 7.79 -19.01
N LEU A 420 7.96 6.45 -19.12
CA LEU A 420 9.15 5.68 -19.52
C LEU A 420 9.54 5.99 -20.99
N GLU A 421 8.59 6.03 -21.90
CA GLU A 421 8.83 6.40 -23.32
C GLU A 421 9.37 7.82 -23.44
N SER A 422 8.87 8.76 -22.64
CA SER A 422 9.38 10.13 -22.63
C SER A 422 10.84 10.23 -22.16
N MET A 423 11.26 9.34 -21.27
CA MET A 423 12.67 9.25 -20.84
C MET A 423 13.57 8.69 -21.93
N TYR A 424 13.09 7.69 -22.66
CA TYR A 424 13.82 7.09 -23.78
C TYR A 424 14.06 8.09 -24.94
N HIS A 425 13.06 8.89 -25.26
CA HIS A 425 13.18 9.88 -26.34
C HIS A 425 13.88 11.18 -25.95
N GLY A 426 14.42 11.29 -24.72
CA GLY A 426 15.11 12.49 -24.25
C GLY A 426 14.21 13.72 -24.09
N GLY A 427 12.91 13.51 -23.91
CA GLY A 427 11.91 14.57 -23.75
C GLY A 427 12.08 15.35 -22.45
N PRO A 428 11.82 16.68 -22.43
CA PRO A 428 11.87 17.48 -21.21
C PRO A 428 10.84 17.00 -20.19
N ILE A 429 11.13 17.27 -18.92
CA ILE A 429 10.20 17.05 -17.80
C ILE A 429 8.95 17.92 -18.05
N ALA A 430 7.88 17.34 -18.52
CA ALA A 430 6.60 18.02 -18.76
C ALA A 430 5.85 18.28 -17.43
#